data_a845187dd15dd4db203d66785a0c0172
#
_entry.id   a845187dd15dd4db203d66785a0c0172
#
_cell.length_a   1.000
_cell.length_b   1.000
_cell.length_c   1.000
_cell.angle_alpha   90.00
_cell.angle_beta   90.00
_cell.angle_gamma   90.00
#
_symmetry.space_group_name_H-M   'P 1'
#
loop_
_entity.id
_entity.type
_entity.pdbx_description
1 polymer ?
#
loop_
_entity_poly.entity_id
_entity_poly.type
_entity_poly.pdbx_seq_one_letter_code
_entity_poly.pdbx_strand_id
1 'polypeptide(L)'
;DYRAGERTFQLLTQAVGRAGRGDKKGEAVIQTYSPDHYAIATSAAQDYEAFYEEEIRYRTMMGYPPAENLLAVFISSADEALLETGCRYLKEYMIKAKKDIEASVIGPASPGIEKINDVYRKVIYVKTADYHDLVVLKDRTEKYIEINSGFDKMRIQFDFNPM
;
A
#
# COMPACT_ATOMS: atom_id res chain seq x y z
N ASP A 1 4.29 2.52 -2.43
CA ASP A 1 3.92 2.72 -1.02
C ASP A 1 3.25 4.09 -0.88
N TYR A 2 1.93 4.09 -0.65
CA TYR A 2 1.14 5.32 -0.55
C TYR A 2 1.47 6.17 0.70
N ARG A 3 2.16 5.59 1.68
CA ARG A 3 2.60 6.27 2.90
C ARG A 3 4.04 6.80 2.82
N ALA A 4 4.67 6.74 1.67
CA ALA A 4 6.07 7.16 1.52
C ALA A 4 6.26 8.64 1.89
N GLY A 5 5.35 9.52 1.47
CA GLY A 5 5.36 10.94 1.82
C GLY A 5 5.27 11.17 3.33
N GLU A 6 4.32 10.49 3.98
CA GLU A 6 4.11 10.56 5.43
C GLU A 6 5.36 10.10 6.21
N ARG A 7 5.93 8.95 5.84
CA ARG A 7 7.15 8.43 6.49
C ARG A 7 8.34 9.36 6.28
N THR A 8 8.48 9.90 5.09
CA THR A 8 9.54 10.87 4.77
C THR A 8 9.41 12.11 5.65
N PHE A 9 8.22 12.71 5.71
CA PHE A 9 7.95 13.86 6.55
C PHE A 9 8.27 13.59 8.03
N GLN A 10 7.78 12.48 8.57
CA GLN A 10 8.03 12.09 9.97
C GLN A 10 9.52 11.93 10.29
N LEU A 11 10.26 11.20 9.45
CA LEU A 11 11.68 10.96 9.65
C LEU A 11 12.51 12.24 9.56
N LEU A 12 12.24 13.08 8.56
CA LEU A 12 12.96 14.34 8.35
C LEU A 12 12.66 15.35 9.46
N THR A 13 11.39 15.50 9.85
CA THR A 13 10.99 16.38 10.96
C THR A 13 11.68 15.97 12.27
N GLN A 14 11.76 14.67 12.55
CA GLN A 14 12.49 14.16 13.73
C GLN A 14 13.99 14.47 13.65
N ALA A 15 14.61 14.32 12.48
CA ALA A 15 16.04 14.58 12.27
C ALA A 15 16.34 16.07 12.43
N VAL A 16 15.57 16.94 11.79
CA VAL A 16 15.70 18.39 11.88
C VAL A 16 15.49 18.88 13.33
N GLY A 17 14.46 18.37 14.03
CA GLY A 17 14.18 18.72 15.42
C GLY A 17 15.28 18.33 16.43
N ARG A 18 16.19 17.43 16.05
CA ARG A 18 17.36 17.08 16.88
C ARG A 18 18.53 18.06 16.73
N ALA A 19 18.66 18.70 15.58
CA ALA A 19 19.75 19.63 15.30
C ALA A 19 19.72 20.89 16.19
N GLY A 20 18.54 21.27 16.72
CA GLY A 20 18.34 22.46 17.56
C GLY A 20 18.41 22.21 19.09
N ARG A 21 18.83 21.04 19.57
CA ARG A 21 18.90 20.71 21.00
C ARG A 21 20.24 21.14 21.63
N GLY A 22 20.37 22.40 21.98
CA GLY A 22 21.55 22.92 22.69
C GLY A 22 21.59 24.44 22.66
N ASP A 23 22.58 25.03 23.34
CA ASP A 23 22.79 26.49 23.40
C ASP A 23 23.24 27.11 22.06
N LYS A 24 23.58 26.26 21.07
CA LYS A 24 23.96 26.69 19.72
C LYS A 24 22.86 26.36 18.75
N LYS A 25 22.53 27.29 17.82
CA LYS A 25 21.67 27.01 16.70
C LYS A 25 22.26 25.87 15.87
N GLY A 26 21.53 24.77 15.80
CA GLY A 26 21.87 23.65 14.91
C GLY A 26 21.40 23.93 13.49
N GLU A 27 22.12 23.37 12.52
CA GLU A 27 21.75 23.37 11.12
C GLU A 27 21.57 21.91 10.65
N ALA A 28 20.50 21.66 9.91
CA ALA A 28 20.26 20.36 9.29
C ALA A 28 20.21 20.53 7.79
N VAL A 29 20.97 19.70 7.06
CA VAL A 29 21.03 19.71 5.60
C VAL A 29 20.34 18.45 5.07
N ILE A 30 19.33 18.62 4.21
CA ILE A 30 18.62 17.52 3.54
C ILE A 30 19.15 17.42 2.12
N GLN A 31 19.81 16.30 1.79
CA GLN A 31 20.26 15.99 0.43
C GLN A 31 19.24 15.10 -0.26
N THR A 32 18.72 15.53 -1.41
CA THR A 32 17.68 14.84 -2.15
C THR A 32 17.74 15.16 -3.65
N TYR A 33 17.22 14.25 -4.48
CA TYR A 33 17.01 14.49 -5.92
C TYR A 33 15.71 15.23 -6.23
N SER A 34 14.80 15.38 -5.26
CA SER A 34 13.49 16.00 -5.43
C SER A 34 13.25 17.05 -4.34
N PRO A 35 14.00 18.17 -4.32
CA PRO A 35 13.89 19.18 -3.24
C PRO A 35 12.50 19.83 -3.18
N ASP A 36 11.80 19.90 -4.31
CA ASP A 36 10.47 20.53 -4.41
C ASP A 36 9.32 19.58 -4.02
N HIS A 37 9.62 18.32 -3.66
CA HIS A 37 8.59 17.40 -3.20
C HIS A 37 7.98 17.93 -1.89
N TYR A 38 6.64 18.01 -1.84
CA TYR A 38 5.94 18.60 -0.69
C TYR A 38 6.39 18.07 0.67
N ALA A 39 6.62 16.73 0.80
CA ALA A 39 7.08 16.14 2.04
C ALA A 39 8.49 16.62 2.47
N ILE A 40 9.35 16.99 1.51
CA ILE A 40 10.68 17.54 1.77
C ILE A 40 10.55 19.03 2.19
N ALA A 41 9.84 19.81 1.38
CA ALA A 41 9.68 21.25 1.62
C ALA A 41 9.00 21.53 2.97
N THR A 42 7.91 20.83 3.27
CA THR A 42 7.17 21.01 4.52
C THR A 42 7.93 20.48 5.75
N SER A 43 8.72 19.39 5.61
CA SER A 43 9.56 18.92 6.70
C SER A 43 10.72 19.85 7.02
N ALA A 44 11.31 20.49 6.00
CA ALA A 44 12.34 21.51 6.19
C ALA A 44 11.78 22.75 6.92
N ALA A 45 10.54 23.13 6.64
CA ALA A 45 9.83 24.21 7.33
C ALA A 45 9.23 23.77 8.68
N GLN A 46 9.21 22.47 8.99
CA GLN A 46 8.52 21.86 10.13
C GLN A 46 7.01 22.18 10.15
N ASP A 47 6.40 22.33 8.97
CA ASP A 47 5.01 22.71 8.77
C ASP A 47 4.14 21.47 8.56
N TYR A 48 3.55 20.99 9.66
CA TYR A 48 2.67 19.82 9.62
C TYR A 48 1.34 20.11 8.91
N GLU A 49 0.80 21.32 9.08
CA GLU A 49 -0.50 21.67 8.48
C GLU A 49 -0.40 21.69 6.94
N ALA A 50 0.62 22.36 6.42
CA ALA A 50 0.87 22.37 4.98
C ALA A 50 1.16 20.93 4.43
N PHE A 51 1.91 20.11 5.18
CA PHE A 51 2.11 18.72 4.82
C PHE A 51 0.78 17.95 4.74
N TYR A 52 -0.06 18.08 5.78
CA TYR A 52 -1.34 17.37 5.86
C TYR A 52 -2.27 17.74 4.70
N GLU A 53 -2.37 19.02 4.34
CA GLU A 53 -3.20 19.49 3.24
C GLU A 53 -2.78 18.90 1.89
N GLU A 54 -1.48 18.85 1.60
CA GLU A 54 -0.96 18.27 0.36
C GLU A 54 -1.11 16.75 0.34
N GLU A 55 -0.81 16.09 1.46
CA GLU A 55 -0.91 14.63 1.59
C GLU A 55 -2.36 14.16 1.43
N ILE A 56 -3.34 14.81 2.07
CA ILE A 56 -4.74 14.41 1.97
C ILE A 56 -5.31 14.68 0.57
N ARG A 57 -4.89 15.77 -0.08
CA ARG A 57 -5.25 16.07 -1.47
C ARG A 57 -4.74 14.97 -2.40
N TYR A 58 -3.47 14.58 -2.26
CA TYR A 58 -2.87 13.51 -3.03
C TYR A 58 -3.60 12.18 -2.82
N ARG A 59 -3.88 11.80 -1.56
CA ARG A 59 -4.58 10.55 -1.25
C ARG A 59 -6.00 10.53 -1.79
N THR A 60 -6.71 11.64 -1.70
CA THR A 60 -8.06 11.77 -2.28
C THR A 60 -8.03 11.59 -3.80
N MET A 61 -7.12 12.27 -4.48
CA MET A 61 -6.98 12.18 -5.94
C MET A 61 -6.62 10.76 -6.40
N MET A 62 -5.81 10.04 -5.62
CA MET A 62 -5.32 8.71 -5.97
C MET A 62 -6.18 7.57 -5.40
N GLY A 63 -7.25 7.88 -4.65
CA GLY A 63 -8.09 6.88 -3.97
C GLY A 63 -7.28 6.05 -2.98
N TYR A 64 -6.50 6.69 -2.11
CA TYR A 64 -5.76 6.04 -1.04
C TYR A 64 -6.39 6.33 0.33
N PRO A 65 -6.18 5.45 1.33
CA PRO A 65 -6.64 5.72 2.69
C PRO A 65 -6.13 7.08 3.23
N PRO A 66 -6.96 7.85 3.92
CA PRO A 66 -8.32 7.52 4.41
C PRO A 66 -9.46 7.85 3.42
N ALA A 67 -9.17 8.40 2.23
CA ALA A 67 -10.20 8.80 1.26
C ALA A 67 -10.94 7.58 0.68
N GLU A 68 -10.22 6.50 0.40
CA GLU A 68 -10.80 5.19 0.09
C GLU A 68 -10.20 4.11 0.99
N ASN A 69 -10.84 2.95 1.04
CA ASN A 69 -10.33 1.78 1.74
C ASN A 69 -9.56 0.88 0.79
N LEU A 70 -8.48 0.28 1.27
CA LEU A 70 -7.59 -0.56 0.50
C LEU A 70 -7.48 -1.95 1.11
N LEU A 71 -7.67 -2.99 0.31
CA LEU A 71 -7.33 -4.37 0.66
C LEU A 71 -6.15 -4.81 -0.20
N ALA A 72 -5.08 -5.28 0.43
CA ALA A 72 -3.99 -5.95 -0.24
C ALA A 72 -4.13 -7.47 -0.07
N VAL A 73 -4.13 -8.19 -1.16
CA VAL A 73 -4.11 -9.66 -1.19
C VAL A 73 -2.72 -10.08 -1.61
N PHE A 74 -1.91 -10.50 -0.65
CA PHE A 74 -0.56 -11.01 -0.88
C PHE A 74 -0.62 -12.50 -1.20
N ILE A 75 -0.03 -12.88 -2.32
CA ILE A 75 0.02 -14.26 -2.78
C ILE A 75 1.50 -14.67 -2.91
N SER A 76 1.86 -15.81 -2.41
CA SER A 76 3.22 -16.33 -2.51
C SER A 76 3.26 -17.83 -2.78
N SER A 77 4.27 -18.27 -3.54
CA SER A 77 4.53 -19.67 -3.86
C SER A 77 6.01 -19.89 -4.18
N ALA A 78 6.51 -21.10 -3.92
CA ALA A 78 7.84 -21.51 -4.39
C ALA A 78 7.86 -21.79 -5.91
N ASP A 79 6.69 -22.02 -6.53
CA ASP A 79 6.52 -22.22 -7.96
C ASP A 79 5.98 -20.94 -8.61
N GLU A 80 6.81 -20.33 -9.47
CA GLU A 80 6.47 -19.06 -10.14
C GLU A 80 5.33 -19.22 -11.15
N ALA A 81 5.33 -20.32 -11.93
CA ALA A 81 4.29 -20.54 -12.94
C ALA A 81 2.92 -20.80 -12.28
N LEU A 82 2.93 -21.52 -11.17
CA LEU A 82 1.74 -21.73 -10.36
C LEU A 82 1.24 -20.41 -9.77
N LEU A 83 2.14 -19.56 -9.25
CA LEU A 83 1.81 -18.24 -8.70
C LEU A 83 1.15 -17.34 -9.75
N GLU A 84 1.74 -17.23 -10.95
CA GLU A 84 1.19 -16.43 -12.04
C GLU A 84 -0.22 -16.89 -12.45
N THR A 85 -0.39 -18.21 -12.56
CA THR A 85 -1.68 -18.82 -12.89
C THR A 85 -2.72 -18.55 -11.82
N GLY A 86 -2.36 -18.78 -10.55
CA GLY A 86 -3.24 -18.55 -9.41
C GLY A 86 -3.65 -17.08 -9.27
N CYS A 87 -2.70 -16.16 -9.43
CA CYS A 87 -2.99 -14.73 -9.39
C CYS A 87 -3.98 -14.30 -10.48
N ARG A 88 -3.85 -14.84 -11.69
CA ARG A 88 -4.79 -14.57 -12.78
C ARG A 88 -6.21 -15.05 -12.45
N TYR A 89 -6.36 -16.30 -12.01
CA TYR A 89 -7.67 -16.83 -11.64
C TYR A 89 -8.28 -16.09 -10.46
N LEU A 90 -7.47 -15.76 -9.46
CA LEU A 90 -7.94 -15.01 -8.29
C LEU A 90 -8.45 -13.63 -8.68
N LYS A 91 -7.71 -12.90 -9.51
CA LYS A 91 -8.14 -11.59 -10.06
C LYS A 91 -9.43 -11.70 -10.85
N GLU A 92 -9.53 -12.67 -11.77
CA GLU A 92 -10.73 -12.89 -12.58
C GLU A 92 -11.94 -13.19 -11.70
N TYR A 93 -11.75 -14.01 -10.67
CA TYR A 93 -12.79 -14.28 -9.68
C TYR A 93 -13.21 -13.02 -8.94
N MET A 94 -12.26 -12.24 -8.40
CA MET A 94 -12.55 -11.02 -7.66
C MET A 94 -13.31 -10.00 -8.51
N ILE A 95 -12.96 -9.86 -9.79
CA ILE A 95 -13.69 -9.00 -10.73
C ILE A 95 -15.14 -9.48 -10.91
N LYS A 96 -15.37 -10.79 -10.98
CA LYS A 96 -16.73 -11.35 -11.08
C LYS A 96 -17.48 -11.28 -9.75
N ALA A 97 -16.79 -11.51 -8.63
CA ALA A 97 -17.37 -11.55 -7.28
C ALA A 97 -17.80 -10.18 -6.77
N LYS A 98 -17.23 -9.09 -7.30
CA LYS A 98 -17.63 -7.73 -6.89
C LYS A 98 -19.08 -7.41 -7.32
N LYS A 99 -19.60 -8.04 -8.40
CA LYS A 99 -20.98 -7.83 -8.90
C LYS A 99 -21.34 -6.34 -8.99
N ASP A 100 -22.20 -5.91 -8.08
CA ASP A 100 -22.74 -4.57 -7.88
C ASP A 100 -21.90 -3.69 -6.91
N ILE A 101 -20.85 -4.27 -6.31
CA ILE A 101 -19.90 -3.52 -5.47
C ILE A 101 -19.05 -2.61 -6.36
N GLU A 102 -19.07 -1.32 -6.08
CA GLU A 102 -18.20 -0.34 -6.73
C GLU A 102 -16.78 -0.42 -6.18
N ALA A 103 -15.98 -1.29 -6.77
CA ALA A 103 -14.60 -1.54 -6.37
C ALA A 103 -13.66 -1.63 -7.57
N SER A 104 -12.43 -1.17 -7.40
CA SER A 104 -11.34 -1.34 -8.36
C SER A 104 -10.45 -2.51 -7.95
N VAL A 105 -10.19 -3.46 -8.87
CA VAL A 105 -9.26 -4.59 -8.67
C VAL A 105 -8.02 -4.36 -9.52
N ILE A 106 -6.88 -4.13 -8.87
CA ILE A 106 -5.63 -3.68 -9.48
C ILE A 106 -4.55 -4.75 -9.27
N GLY A 107 -3.74 -5.00 -10.27
CA GLY A 107 -2.69 -6.03 -10.24
C GLY A 107 -3.04 -7.22 -11.12
N PRO A 108 -2.40 -8.41 -10.92
CA PRO A 108 -1.34 -8.64 -9.95
C PRO A 108 -0.11 -7.76 -10.21
N ALA A 109 0.55 -7.33 -9.15
CA ALA A 109 1.77 -6.55 -9.22
C ALA A 109 2.87 -7.21 -8.37
N SER A 110 4.11 -6.92 -8.69
CA SER A 110 5.23 -7.31 -7.85
C SER A 110 5.31 -6.39 -6.63
N PRO A 111 5.39 -6.91 -5.40
CA PRO A 111 5.74 -6.09 -4.25
C PRO A 111 7.19 -5.60 -4.38
N GLY A 112 7.60 -4.62 -3.58
CA GLY A 112 8.95 -4.03 -3.65
C GLY A 112 10.10 -5.05 -3.58
N ILE A 113 9.87 -6.24 -3.02
CA ILE A 113 10.76 -7.41 -3.08
C ILE A 113 9.96 -8.57 -3.65
N GLU A 114 10.27 -8.95 -4.88
CA GLU A 114 9.53 -9.98 -5.64
C GLU A 114 9.80 -11.39 -5.16
N LYS A 115 11.01 -11.66 -4.64
CA LYS A 115 11.45 -12.99 -4.21
C LYS A 115 12.23 -12.90 -2.90
N ILE A 116 11.84 -13.71 -1.90
CA ILE A 116 12.53 -13.85 -0.62
C ILE A 116 12.67 -15.35 -0.34
N ASN A 117 13.91 -15.82 -0.06
CA ASN A 117 14.19 -17.21 0.31
C ASN A 117 13.55 -18.22 -0.68
N ASP A 118 13.73 -17.98 -2.00
CA ASP A 118 13.17 -18.79 -3.09
C ASP A 118 11.62 -18.86 -3.15
N VAL A 119 10.94 -17.94 -2.47
CA VAL A 119 9.49 -17.77 -2.55
C VAL A 119 9.16 -16.54 -3.38
N TYR A 120 8.45 -16.73 -4.48
CA TYR A 120 7.93 -15.67 -5.35
C TYR A 120 6.69 -15.03 -4.73
N ARG A 121 6.50 -13.73 -4.96
CA ARG A 121 5.45 -12.93 -4.31
C ARG A 121 4.75 -12.04 -5.32
N LYS A 122 3.43 -11.95 -5.22
CA LYS A 122 2.57 -11.03 -5.96
C LYS A 122 1.55 -10.41 -5.01
N VAL A 123 0.98 -9.30 -5.43
CA VAL A 123 -0.08 -8.62 -4.70
C VAL A 123 -1.18 -8.17 -5.63
N ILE A 124 -2.43 -8.34 -5.21
CA ILE A 124 -3.62 -7.78 -5.84
C ILE A 124 -4.20 -6.76 -4.87
N TYR A 125 -4.51 -5.56 -5.35
CA TYR A 125 -5.15 -4.53 -4.55
C TYR A 125 -6.61 -4.37 -4.93
N VAL A 126 -7.45 -4.16 -3.93
CA VAL A 126 -8.85 -3.77 -4.09
C VAL A 126 -9.08 -2.44 -3.41
N LYS A 127 -9.69 -1.49 -4.10
CA LYS A 127 -10.07 -0.19 -3.58
C LYS A 127 -11.57 0.00 -3.66
N THR A 128 -12.15 0.55 -2.61
CA THR A 128 -13.55 0.97 -2.57
C THR A 128 -13.76 2.05 -1.50
N ALA A 129 -14.77 2.89 -1.68
CA ALA A 129 -15.16 3.89 -0.70
C ALA A 129 -15.73 3.26 0.59
N ASP A 130 -16.44 2.11 0.46
CA ASP A 130 -17.07 1.45 1.61
C ASP A 130 -16.22 0.28 2.15
N TYR A 131 -15.84 0.37 3.42
CA TYR A 131 -15.08 -0.68 4.11
C TYR A 131 -15.85 -2.01 4.17
N HIS A 132 -17.17 -1.96 4.34
CA HIS A 132 -18.00 -3.17 4.37
C HIS A 132 -17.91 -3.95 3.06
N ASP A 133 -17.86 -3.26 1.94
CA ASP A 133 -17.70 -3.86 0.62
C ASP A 133 -16.37 -4.60 0.47
N LEU A 134 -15.27 -4.07 1.07
CA LEU A 134 -14.01 -4.81 1.14
C LEU A 134 -14.14 -6.12 1.91
N VAL A 135 -14.83 -6.07 3.07
CA VAL A 135 -15.06 -7.27 3.89
C VAL A 135 -15.86 -8.31 3.11
N VAL A 136 -16.96 -7.91 2.48
CA VAL A 136 -17.79 -8.81 1.66
C VAL A 136 -16.98 -9.44 0.53
N LEU A 137 -16.18 -8.64 -0.18
CA LEU A 137 -15.36 -9.14 -1.29
C LEU A 137 -14.24 -10.06 -0.79
N LYS A 138 -13.62 -9.73 0.35
CA LYS A 138 -12.65 -10.61 1.02
C LYS A 138 -13.27 -11.95 1.38
N ASP A 139 -14.42 -11.98 2.02
CA ASP A 139 -15.08 -13.22 2.45
C ASP A 139 -15.47 -14.11 1.25
N ARG A 140 -15.98 -13.51 0.17
CA ARG A 140 -16.26 -14.22 -1.09
C ARG A 140 -14.97 -14.82 -1.67
N THR A 141 -13.88 -14.07 -1.67
CA THR A 141 -12.60 -14.48 -2.21
C THR A 141 -11.96 -15.60 -1.37
N GLU A 142 -12.01 -15.49 -0.05
CA GLU A 142 -11.53 -16.52 0.88
C GLU A 142 -12.26 -17.84 0.68
N LYS A 143 -13.59 -17.78 0.60
CA LYS A 143 -14.39 -18.96 0.31
C LYS A 143 -14.09 -19.60 -1.04
N TYR A 144 -13.79 -18.80 -2.06
CA TYR A 144 -13.36 -19.30 -3.36
C TYR A 144 -12.02 -20.03 -3.27
N ILE A 145 -11.06 -19.48 -2.50
CA ILE A 145 -9.75 -20.12 -2.26
C ILE A 145 -9.92 -21.47 -1.56
N GLU A 146 -10.72 -21.50 -0.50
CA GLU A 146 -10.95 -22.73 0.31
C GLU A 146 -11.53 -23.89 -0.49
N ILE A 147 -12.41 -23.62 -1.45
CA ILE A 147 -13.06 -24.69 -2.24
C ILE A 147 -12.26 -25.11 -3.49
N ASN A 148 -11.15 -24.43 -3.79
CA ASN A 148 -10.34 -24.69 -4.98
C ASN A 148 -8.94 -25.16 -4.61
N SER A 149 -8.67 -26.45 -4.76
CA SER A 149 -7.37 -27.07 -4.46
C SER A 149 -6.18 -26.51 -5.28
N GLY A 150 -6.45 -25.76 -6.34
CA GLY A 150 -5.42 -25.05 -7.11
C GLY A 150 -4.61 -24.04 -6.29
N PHE A 151 -5.11 -23.61 -5.13
CA PHE A 151 -4.44 -22.68 -4.21
C PHE A 151 -3.70 -23.36 -3.05
N ASP A 152 -3.78 -24.69 -2.89
CA ASP A 152 -3.20 -25.42 -1.75
C ASP A 152 -1.68 -25.23 -1.57
N LYS A 153 -0.96 -24.96 -2.66
CA LYS A 153 0.49 -24.70 -2.67
C LYS A 153 0.85 -23.21 -2.63
N MET A 154 -0.12 -22.36 -2.37
CA MET A 154 0.06 -20.91 -2.26
C MET A 154 -0.25 -20.46 -0.85
N ARG A 155 0.51 -19.48 -0.38
CA ARG A 155 0.15 -18.75 0.83
C ARG A 155 -0.53 -17.46 0.42
N ILE A 156 -1.76 -17.26 0.87
CA ILE A 156 -2.57 -16.07 0.59
C ILE A 156 -2.88 -15.37 1.90
N GLN A 157 -2.65 -14.05 1.94
CA GLN A 157 -2.87 -13.21 3.11
C GLN A 157 -3.63 -11.95 2.70
N PHE A 158 -4.61 -11.57 3.50
CA PHE A 158 -5.41 -10.38 3.33
C PHE A 158 -4.96 -9.32 4.35
N ASP A 159 -4.70 -8.12 3.89
CA ASP A 159 -4.29 -7.00 4.73
C ASP A 159 -5.13 -5.77 4.38
N PHE A 160 -5.87 -5.26 5.38
CA PHE A 160 -6.73 -4.09 5.22
C PHE A 160 -5.95 -2.82 5.55
N ASN A 161 -5.98 -1.84 4.65
CA ASN A 161 -5.28 -0.57 4.76
C ASN A 161 -3.80 -0.78 5.14
N PRO A 162 -3.03 -1.58 4.36
CA PRO A 162 -1.68 -2.02 4.72
C PRO A 162 -0.77 -0.84 5.02
N MET A 163 0.06 -1.03 6.06
CA MET A 163 1.04 -0.04 6.51
C MET A 163 2.35 -0.11 5.72
#